data_9ed028065bd1c433dff20066f68a298f
#
_entry.id   9ed028065bd1c433dff20066f68a298f
#
_cell.length_a   1.000
_cell.length_b   1.000
_cell.length_c   1.000
_cell.angle_alpha   90.00
_cell.angle_beta   90.00
_cell.angle_gamma   90.00
#
_symmetry.space_group_name_H-M   'P 1'
#
loop_
_entity.id
_entity.type
_entity.pdbx_description
1 polymer ?
#
loop_
_entity_poly.entity_id
_entity_poly.type
_entity_poly.pdbx_seq_one_letter_code
_entity_poly.pdbx_strand_id
1 'polypeptide(L)'
;ETKQISVVAINRNTMTQINVYDTEGNFDHTGVGQICLAHGYGDGMEESCEREKKAVSNLLYSLPISGYAAINMGAVPMINDAVGGVTVPRMTYQDGKIEYGKDQTLMGEDAYRFVHYRGNDFDAATYRLEKQKVYLKALMTKMLASVKANPASIVNLYQSVSPYMVTDVDVSEVTY
;
A
#
# COMPACT_ATOMS: atom_id res chain seq x y z
N GLU A 1 15.93 -23.11 -3.09
CA GLU A 1 15.32 -21.85 -2.57
C GLU A 1 13.82 -21.86 -2.86
N THR A 2 13.02 -21.76 -1.82
CA THR A 2 11.56 -21.61 -1.96
C THR A 2 11.28 -20.16 -2.32
N LYS A 3 10.80 -19.89 -3.55
CA LYS A 3 10.31 -18.57 -3.97
C LYS A 3 8.99 -18.29 -3.25
N GLN A 4 9.07 -17.81 -2.01
CA GLN A 4 7.90 -17.48 -1.20
C GLN A 4 7.85 -15.96 -1.00
N ILE A 5 6.70 -15.37 -1.33
CA ILE A 5 6.41 -13.96 -1.05
C ILE A 5 5.56 -13.91 0.22
N SER A 6 6.01 -13.14 1.21
CA SER A 6 5.25 -12.84 2.41
C SER A 6 4.86 -11.36 2.41
N VAL A 7 3.60 -11.08 2.74
CA VAL A 7 3.08 -9.72 2.81
C VAL A 7 2.73 -9.40 4.25
N VAL A 8 3.32 -8.33 4.78
CA VAL A 8 3.03 -7.81 6.12
C VAL A 8 2.36 -6.44 5.98
N ALA A 9 1.14 -6.32 6.50
CA ALA A 9 0.43 -5.05 6.51
C ALA A 9 0.73 -4.29 7.82
N ILE A 10 1.26 -3.08 7.71
CA ILE A 10 1.56 -2.21 8.85
C ILE A 10 0.44 -1.16 8.95
N ASN A 11 -0.20 -1.08 10.12
CA ASN A 11 -1.20 -0.04 10.36
C ASN A 11 -0.52 1.32 10.45
N ARG A 12 -1.10 2.34 9.83
CA ARG A 12 -0.58 3.72 9.86
C ARG A 12 -0.38 4.28 11.28
N ASN A 13 -1.16 3.78 12.23
CA ASN A 13 -1.10 4.21 13.64
C ASN A 13 -0.08 3.39 14.47
N THR A 14 0.67 2.48 13.83
CA THR A 14 1.72 1.71 14.52
C THR A 14 2.77 2.67 15.07
N MET A 15 3.11 2.50 16.35
CA MET A 15 4.11 3.31 17.02
C MET A 15 5.50 2.73 16.79
N THR A 16 6.42 3.57 16.33
CA THR A 16 7.83 3.21 16.11
C THR A 16 8.74 4.42 16.30
N GLN A 17 10.04 4.22 16.31
CA GLN A 17 11.00 5.31 16.25
C GLN A 17 10.96 5.98 14.87
N ILE A 18 10.70 7.28 14.87
CA ILE A 18 10.70 8.14 13.69
C ILE A 18 11.61 9.35 13.92
N ASN A 19 12.15 9.90 12.87
CA ASN A 19 12.79 11.20 12.90
C ASN A 19 11.73 12.29 12.80
N VAL A 20 11.79 13.24 13.71
CA VAL A 20 10.92 14.42 13.77
C VAL A 20 11.67 15.60 13.17
N TYR A 21 10.98 16.42 12.42
CA TYR A 21 11.53 17.58 11.73
C TYR A 21 10.69 18.82 12.06
N ASP A 22 11.33 19.98 12.08
CA ASP A 22 10.65 21.26 12.26
C ASP A 22 9.90 21.72 11.00
N THR A 23 9.25 22.87 11.07
CA THR A 23 8.47 23.43 9.96
C THR A 23 9.35 23.92 8.79
N GLU A 24 10.64 24.03 8.99
CA GLU A 24 11.62 24.40 7.98
C GLU A 24 12.26 23.16 7.33
N GLY A 25 11.93 21.95 7.82
CA GLY A 25 12.45 20.67 7.32
C GLY A 25 13.78 20.25 7.96
N ASN A 26 14.26 20.96 8.99
CA ASN A 26 15.48 20.58 9.70
C ASN A 26 15.19 19.45 10.68
N PHE A 27 16.13 18.52 10.82
CA PHE A 27 16.03 17.46 11.83
C PHE A 27 16.00 18.07 13.23
N ASP A 28 15.00 17.71 14.02
CA ASP A 28 14.87 18.13 15.42
C ASP A 28 15.34 17.02 16.37
N HIS A 29 14.64 15.90 16.39
CA HIS A 29 14.99 14.77 17.26
C HIS A 29 14.48 13.44 16.72
N THR A 30 14.89 12.34 17.34
CA THR A 30 14.30 11.02 17.13
C THR A 30 13.38 10.70 18.30
N GLY A 31 12.14 10.36 18.00
CA GLY A 31 11.12 10.06 19.01
C GLY A 31 10.23 8.89 18.61
N VAL A 32 9.38 8.44 19.53
CA VAL A 32 8.35 7.42 19.23
C VAL A 32 7.09 8.12 18.76
N GLY A 33 6.66 7.79 17.54
CA GLY A 33 5.46 8.37 16.93
C GLY A 33 4.74 7.37 16.03
N GLN A 34 3.58 7.79 15.53
CA GLN A 34 2.87 6.99 14.52
C GLN A 34 3.69 6.91 13.24
N ILE A 35 3.83 5.71 12.68
CA ILE A 35 4.69 5.47 11.51
C ILE A 35 4.33 6.37 10.32
N CYS A 36 3.06 6.63 10.08
CA CYS A 36 2.62 7.50 8.99
C CYS A 36 3.10 8.97 9.10
N LEU A 37 3.58 9.41 10.25
CA LEU A 37 4.14 10.75 10.41
C LEU A 37 5.52 10.86 9.77
N ALA A 38 6.26 9.76 9.66
CA ALA A 38 7.56 9.74 8.99
C ALA A 38 7.45 10.24 7.54
N HIS A 39 6.46 9.74 6.80
CA HIS A 39 6.15 10.22 5.45
C HIS A 39 5.69 11.68 5.45
N GLY A 40 4.88 12.07 6.44
CA GLY A 40 4.33 13.42 6.55
C GLY A 40 5.36 14.53 6.79
N TYR A 41 6.53 14.20 7.30
CA TYR A 41 7.64 15.16 7.49
C TYR A 41 8.45 15.46 6.23
N GLY A 42 8.25 14.72 5.12
CA GLY A 42 8.97 14.94 3.88
C GLY A 42 8.20 15.81 2.88
N ASP A 43 8.66 15.76 1.65
CA ASP A 43 8.16 16.55 0.50
C ASP A 43 6.92 15.95 -0.18
N GLY A 44 6.44 14.80 0.27
CA GLY A 44 5.38 14.03 -0.37
C GLY A 44 5.89 13.13 -1.51
N MET A 45 7.18 13.15 -1.82
CA MET A 45 7.82 12.43 -2.91
C MET A 45 8.93 11.49 -2.36
N GLU A 46 10.12 11.55 -2.95
CA GLU A 46 11.23 10.64 -2.62
C GLU A 46 11.68 10.78 -1.17
N GLU A 47 11.82 11.99 -0.66
CA GLU A 47 12.24 12.23 0.71
C GLU A 47 11.25 11.64 1.71
N SER A 48 9.95 11.81 1.48
CA SER A 48 8.89 11.20 2.29
C SER A 48 8.98 9.68 2.30
N CYS A 49 9.24 9.08 1.13
CA CYS A 49 9.38 7.63 1.00
C CYS A 49 10.63 7.10 1.74
N GLU A 50 11.76 7.78 1.65
CA GLU A 50 12.98 7.41 2.37
C GLU A 50 12.80 7.52 3.89
N ARG A 51 12.10 8.55 4.36
CA ARG A 51 11.76 8.70 5.79
C ARG A 51 10.86 7.57 6.28
N GLU A 52 9.84 7.20 5.50
CA GLU A 52 8.96 6.08 5.81
C GLU A 52 9.69 4.74 5.77
N LYS A 53 10.53 4.50 4.77
CA LYS A 53 11.42 3.34 4.64
C LYS A 53 12.31 3.17 5.89
N LYS A 54 12.86 4.28 6.39
CA LYS A 54 13.64 4.28 7.64
C LYS A 54 12.79 3.90 8.85
N ALA A 55 11.58 4.43 8.96
CA ALA A 55 10.65 4.12 10.05
C ALA A 55 10.22 2.65 10.03
N VAL A 56 9.96 2.09 8.84
CA VAL A 56 9.66 0.66 8.66
C VAL A 56 10.87 -0.20 9.06
N SER A 57 12.07 0.18 8.65
CA SER A 57 13.30 -0.50 9.08
C SER A 57 13.46 -0.50 10.60
N ASN A 58 13.22 0.63 11.26
CA ASN A 58 13.28 0.73 12.71
C ASN A 58 12.25 -0.19 13.40
N LEU A 59 11.02 -0.24 12.87
CA LEU A 59 9.96 -1.14 13.35
C LEU A 59 10.36 -2.61 13.26
N LEU A 60 11.10 -2.97 12.22
CA LEU A 60 11.55 -4.33 11.92
C LEU A 60 12.98 -4.61 12.42
N TYR A 61 13.37 -4.03 13.54
CA TYR A 61 14.67 -4.26 14.18
C TYR A 61 15.87 -3.96 13.26
N SER A 62 15.80 -2.87 12.53
CA SER A 62 16.82 -2.42 11.57
C SER A 62 17.00 -3.37 10.37
N LEU A 63 15.95 -4.11 10.01
CA LEU A 63 15.96 -4.90 8.78
C LEU A 63 16.21 -3.95 7.58
N PRO A 64 17.20 -4.26 6.72
CA PRO A 64 17.41 -3.49 5.50
C PRO A 64 16.18 -3.57 4.57
N ILE A 65 15.68 -2.42 4.13
CA ILE A 65 14.61 -2.33 3.14
C ILE A 65 15.25 -2.01 1.79
N SER A 66 15.11 -2.91 0.83
CA SER A 66 15.80 -2.82 -0.46
C SER A 66 15.21 -1.77 -1.39
N GLY A 67 13.89 -1.51 -1.29
CA GLY A 67 13.23 -0.55 -2.16
C GLY A 67 11.85 -0.18 -1.65
N TYR A 68 11.23 0.80 -2.29
CA TYR A 68 9.88 1.24 -2.03
C TYR A 68 9.10 1.53 -3.31
N ALA A 69 7.77 1.48 -3.21
CA ALA A 69 6.85 2.00 -4.20
C ALA A 69 5.67 2.65 -3.48
N ALA A 70 5.60 3.96 -3.54
CA ALA A 70 4.48 4.74 -3.02
C ALA A 70 3.51 5.07 -4.15
N ILE A 71 2.25 4.76 -3.98
CA ILE A 71 1.23 4.91 -5.02
C ILE A 71 0.20 5.93 -4.57
N ASN A 72 -0.05 6.93 -5.41
CA ASN A 72 -1.15 7.85 -5.19
C ASN A 72 -2.49 7.11 -5.26
N MET A 73 -3.38 7.41 -4.34
CA MET A 73 -4.69 6.76 -4.25
C MET A 73 -5.52 6.89 -5.55
N GLY A 74 -5.30 7.94 -6.34
CA GLY A 74 -5.93 8.09 -7.66
C GLY A 74 -5.53 7.04 -8.69
N ALA A 75 -4.42 6.31 -8.49
CA ALA A 75 -4.02 5.21 -9.35
C ALA A 75 -4.81 3.91 -9.09
N VAL A 76 -5.48 3.79 -7.96
CA VAL A 76 -6.20 2.55 -7.60
C VAL A 76 -7.23 2.15 -8.65
N PRO A 77 -8.11 3.04 -9.16
CA PRO A 77 -9.02 2.70 -10.25
C PRO A 77 -8.32 2.18 -11.50
N MET A 78 -7.23 2.82 -11.88
CA MET A 78 -6.46 2.48 -13.08
C MET A 78 -5.80 1.10 -12.97
N ILE A 79 -5.15 0.83 -11.84
CA ILE A 79 -4.53 -0.48 -11.57
C ILE A 79 -5.58 -1.58 -11.56
N ASN A 80 -6.72 -1.31 -10.90
CA ASN A 80 -7.83 -2.24 -10.81
C ASN A 80 -8.38 -2.61 -12.19
N ASP A 81 -8.62 -1.62 -13.02
CA ASP A 81 -9.23 -1.82 -14.34
C ASP A 81 -8.25 -2.43 -15.34
N ALA A 82 -6.94 -2.13 -15.21
CA ALA A 82 -5.91 -2.73 -16.04
C ALA A 82 -5.81 -4.27 -15.88
N VAL A 83 -6.22 -4.81 -14.72
CA VAL A 83 -6.31 -6.27 -14.50
C VAL A 83 -7.71 -6.84 -14.77
N GLY A 84 -8.64 -6.03 -15.32
CA GLY A 84 -10.02 -6.43 -15.60
C GLY A 84 -10.90 -6.49 -14.35
N GLY A 85 -10.65 -5.61 -13.37
CA GLY A 85 -11.37 -5.55 -12.11
C GLY A 85 -10.92 -6.58 -11.08
N VAL A 86 -11.08 -6.28 -9.81
CA VAL A 86 -10.70 -7.15 -8.69
C VAL A 86 -11.94 -7.66 -7.97
N THR A 87 -12.01 -8.97 -7.82
CA THR A 87 -13.14 -9.63 -7.12
C THR A 87 -12.79 -9.83 -5.64
N VAL A 88 -13.62 -9.29 -4.77
CA VAL A 88 -13.50 -9.35 -3.32
C VAL A 88 -14.85 -9.67 -2.68
N PRO A 89 -14.89 -10.27 -1.49
CA PRO A 89 -16.15 -10.40 -0.76
C PRO A 89 -16.66 -9.01 -0.36
N ARG A 90 -17.99 -8.85 -0.35
CA ARG A 90 -18.59 -7.70 0.33
C ARG A 90 -18.25 -7.77 1.80
N MET A 91 -17.79 -6.67 2.35
CA MET A 91 -17.40 -6.60 3.76
C MET A 91 -18.26 -5.58 4.50
N THR A 92 -18.77 -5.96 5.65
CA THR A 92 -19.49 -5.08 6.59
C THR A 92 -18.81 -5.15 7.95
N TYR A 93 -18.92 -4.08 8.72
CA TYR A 93 -18.42 -4.01 10.08
C TYR A 93 -19.58 -3.71 11.01
N GLN A 94 -19.87 -4.63 11.92
CA GLN A 94 -20.96 -4.50 12.86
C GLN A 94 -20.56 -5.14 14.20
N ASP A 95 -20.82 -4.46 15.31
CA ASP A 95 -20.58 -4.95 16.67
C ASP A 95 -19.16 -5.47 16.91
N GLY A 96 -18.14 -4.75 16.39
CA GLY A 96 -16.74 -5.11 16.55
C GLY A 96 -16.28 -6.28 15.67
N LYS A 97 -17.12 -6.76 14.74
CA LYS A 97 -16.81 -7.90 13.87
C LYS A 97 -16.90 -7.53 12.40
N ILE A 98 -16.04 -8.17 11.62
CA ILE A 98 -16.08 -8.09 10.16
C ILE A 98 -16.88 -9.28 9.65
N GLU A 99 -17.90 -9.00 8.87
CA GLU A 99 -18.70 -10.01 8.18
C GLU A 99 -18.37 -10.01 6.69
N TYR A 100 -18.25 -11.19 6.12
CA TYR A 100 -18.00 -11.40 4.70
C TYR A 100 -19.25 -11.91 4.00
N GLY A 101 -19.71 -11.15 3.01
CA GLY A 101 -20.86 -11.49 2.18
C GLY A 101 -20.45 -12.08 0.84
N LYS A 102 -21.38 -12.02 -0.14
CA LYS A 102 -21.14 -12.49 -1.50
C LYS A 102 -20.02 -11.70 -2.19
N ASP A 103 -19.29 -12.38 -3.06
CA ASP A 103 -18.27 -11.76 -3.90
C ASP A 103 -18.85 -10.68 -4.81
N GLN A 104 -18.08 -9.63 -5.01
CA GLN A 104 -18.34 -8.52 -5.93
C GLN A 104 -17.08 -8.18 -6.70
N THR A 105 -17.22 -7.88 -8.00
CA THR A 105 -16.11 -7.37 -8.80
C THR A 105 -16.14 -5.86 -8.76
N LEU A 106 -15.03 -5.29 -8.28
CA LEU A 106 -14.84 -3.85 -8.21
C LEU A 106 -14.31 -3.34 -9.54
N MET A 107 -14.86 -2.23 -10.03
CA MET A 107 -14.41 -1.52 -11.23
C MET A 107 -14.25 -0.04 -10.91
N GLY A 108 -13.27 0.59 -11.54
CA GLY A 108 -13.06 2.04 -11.45
C GLY A 108 -13.08 2.57 -10.03
N GLU A 109 -13.94 3.53 -9.80
CA GLU A 109 -14.08 4.26 -8.53
C GLU A 109 -14.56 3.37 -7.36
N ASP A 110 -15.20 2.24 -7.63
CA ASP A 110 -15.61 1.31 -6.57
C ASP A 110 -14.41 0.64 -5.91
N ALA A 111 -13.32 0.40 -6.67
CA ALA A 111 -12.06 -0.09 -6.10
C ALA A 111 -11.43 0.94 -5.16
N TYR A 112 -11.40 2.22 -5.58
CA TYR A 112 -10.93 3.31 -4.73
C TYR A 112 -11.77 3.41 -3.44
N ARG A 113 -13.09 3.46 -3.56
CA ARG A 113 -13.99 3.52 -2.40
C ARG A 113 -13.80 2.35 -1.46
N PHE A 114 -13.61 1.15 -1.99
CA PHE A 114 -13.40 -0.04 -1.19
C PHE A 114 -12.17 0.06 -0.29
N VAL A 115 -11.03 0.52 -0.82
CA VAL A 115 -9.77 0.61 -0.07
C VAL A 115 -9.59 1.90 0.72
N HIS A 116 -10.29 2.98 0.33
CA HIS A 116 -10.16 4.30 0.95
C HIS A 116 -11.19 4.54 2.05
N TYR A 117 -12.42 4.03 1.89
CA TYR A 117 -13.51 4.34 2.81
C TYR A 117 -13.16 4.03 4.26
N ARG A 118 -13.32 5.05 5.09
CA ARG A 118 -13.15 4.98 6.54
C ARG A 118 -14.49 5.33 7.19
N GLY A 119 -15.06 4.39 7.95
CA GLY A 119 -16.19 4.68 8.83
C GLY A 119 -15.81 5.67 9.94
N ASN A 120 -16.77 6.09 10.72
CA ASN A 120 -16.59 7.02 11.85
C ASN A 120 -16.32 6.29 13.19
N ASP A 121 -16.30 4.95 13.16
CA ASP A 121 -16.15 4.13 14.36
C ASP A 121 -14.70 4.11 14.87
N PHE A 122 -14.53 3.79 16.14
CA PHE A 122 -13.22 3.69 16.79
C PHE A 122 -12.27 2.75 16.06
N ASP A 123 -12.78 1.63 15.56
CA ASP A 123 -12.01 0.60 14.85
C ASP A 123 -11.91 0.80 13.34
N ALA A 124 -12.36 1.95 12.84
CA ALA A 124 -12.41 2.24 11.40
C ALA A 124 -11.06 2.09 10.68
N ALA A 125 -9.95 2.37 11.37
CA ALA A 125 -8.61 2.18 10.81
C ALA A 125 -8.26 0.70 10.62
N THR A 126 -8.61 -0.15 11.58
CA THR A 126 -8.40 -1.60 11.52
C THR A 126 -9.27 -2.23 10.44
N TYR A 127 -10.53 -1.84 10.36
CA TYR A 127 -11.44 -2.32 9.31
C TYR A 127 -10.96 -1.93 7.91
N ARG A 128 -10.50 -0.68 7.73
CA ARG A 128 -9.92 -0.25 6.46
C ARG A 128 -8.67 -1.05 6.10
N LEU A 129 -7.78 -1.31 7.06
CA LEU A 129 -6.58 -2.13 6.85
C LEU A 129 -6.96 -3.54 6.38
N GLU A 130 -8.00 -4.15 6.96
CA GLU A 130 -8.46 -5.47 6.54
C GLU A 130 -9.02 -5.46 5.11
N LYS A 131 -9.79 -4.44 4.74
CA LYS A 131 -10.24 -4.25 3.34
C LYS A 131 -9.05 -4.12 2.38
N GLN A 132 -8.03 -3.35 2.76
CA GLN A 132 -6.81 -3.19 1.96
C GLN A 132 -6.06 -4.51 1.79
N LYS A 133 -5.95 -5.33 2.84
CA LYS A 133 -5.33 -6.66 2.78
C LYS A 133 -6.09 -7.61 1.84
N VAL A 134 -7.41 -7.66 1.97
CA VAL A 134 -8.28 -8.48 1.12
C VAL A 134 -8.14 -8.06 -0.34
N TYR A 135 -8.22 -6.76 -0.60
CA TYR A 135 -8.07 -6.20 -1.94
C TYR A 135 -6.69 -6.49 -2.53
N LEU A 136 -5.62 -6.19 -1.80
CA LEU A 136 -4.25 -6.39 -2.27
C LEU A 136 -3.98 -7.86 -2.62
N LYS A 137 -4.43 -8.80 -1.78
CA LYS A 137 -4.29 -10.23 -2.06
C LYS A 137 -4.99 -10.64 -3.36
N ALA A 138 -6.21 -10.17 -3.57
CA ALA A 138 -6.97 -10.45 -4.78
C ALA A 138 -6.34 -9.80 -6.02
N LEU A 139 -5.89 -8.55 -5.91
CA LEU A 139 -5.17 -7.83 -6.96
C LEU A 139 -3.89 -8.56 -7.35
N MET A 140 -3.03 -8.92 -6.40
CA MET A 140 -1.79 -9.66 -6.66
C MET A 140 -2.06 -10.99 -7.37
N THR A 141 -3.10 -11.71 -6.98
CA THR A 141 -3.49 -12.98 -7.63
C THR A 141 -3.83 -12.74 -9.10
N LYS A 142 -4.60 -11.69 -9.40
CA LYS A 142 -4.94 -11.32 -10.77
C LYS A 142 -3.74 -10.84 -11.58
N MET A 143 -2.89 -10.00 -10.98
CA MET A 143 -1.65 -9.55 -11.63
C MET A 143 -0.74 -10.71 -12.01
N LEU A 144 -0.52 -11.66 -11.10
CA LEU A 144 0.28 -12.85 -11.38
C LEU A 144 -0.32 -13.71 -12.49
N ALA A 145 -1.64 -13.85 -12.52
CA ALA A 145 -2.32 -14.57 -13.60
C ALA A 145 -2.16 -13.85 -14.94
N SER A 146 -2.28 -12.52 -14.96
CA SER A 146 -2.09 -11.68 -16.15
C SER A 146 -0.66 -11.78 -16.69
N VAL A 147 0.35 -11.69 -15.82
CA VAL A 147 1.76 -11.81 -16.20
C VAL A 147 2.10 -13.21 -16.73
N LYS A 148 1.53 -14.26 -16.13
CA LYS A 148 1.69 -15.63 -16.62
C LYS A 148 1.09 -15.83 -18.02
N ALA A 149 -0.04 -15.19 -18.29
CA ALA A 149 -0.69 -15.25 -19.61
C ALA A 149 0.03 -14.39 -20.66
N ASN A 150 0.53 -13.24 -20.28
CA ASN A 150 1.26 -12.30 -21.13
C ASN A 150 2.30 -11.52 -20.31
N PRO A 151 3.59 -11.90 -20.35
CA PRO A 151 4.64 -11.19 -19.60
C PRO A 151 4.74 -9.70 -19.91
N ALA A 152 4.40 -9.26 -21.12
CA ALA A 152 4.43 -7.83 -21.48
C ALA A 152 3.38 -7.00 -20.73
N SER A 153 2.37 -7.64 -20.13
CA SER A 153 1.33 -6.93 -19.36
C SER A 153 1.90 -6.18 -18.16
N ILE A 154 3.00 -6.64 -17.55
CA ILE A 154 3.63 -5.98 -16.42
C ILE A 154 4.25 -4.63 -16.81
N VAL A 155 4.89 -4.57 -17.99
CA VAL A 155 5.49 -3.35 -18.52
C VAL A 155 4.40 -2.31 -18.81
N ASN A 156 3.31 -2.74 -19.45
CA ASN A 156 2.17 -1.87 -19.74
C ASN A 156 1.52 -1.33 -18.47
N LEU A 157 1.36 -2.20 -17.45
CA LEU A 157 0.83 -1.80 -16.16
C LEU A 157 1.75 -0.78 -15.48
N TYR A 158 3.06 -1.05 -15.43
CA TYR A 158 4.04 -0.14 -14.86
C TYR A 158 3.99 1.24 -15.55
N GLN A 159 4.00 1.27 -16.87
CA GLN A 159 3.93 2.53 -17.64
C GLN A 159 2.64 3.31 -17.35
N SER A 160 1.52 2.62 -17.16
CA SER A 160 0.23 3.25 -16.85
C SER A 160 0.20 3.86 -15.45
N VAL A 161 0.92 3.26 -14.49
CA VAL A 161 0.88 3.63 -13.06
C VAL A 161 2.03 4.58 -12.71
N SER A 162 3.14 4.55 -13.43
CA SER A 162 4.34 5.34 -13.13
C SER A 162 4.09 6.85 -12.91
N PRO A 163 3.17 7.54 -13.59
CA PRO A 163 2.87 8.94 -13.32
C PRO A 163 2.23 9.18 -11.93
N TYR A 164 1.75 8.13 -11.28
CA TYR A 164 1.08 8.15 -9.98
C TYR A 164 1.87 7.44 -8.89
N MET A 165 3.13 7.11 -9.18
CA MET A 165 3.98 6.32 -8.31
C MET A 165 5.31 7.02 -8.08
N VAL A 166 5.80 6.97 -6.85
CA VAL A 166 7.18 7.31 -6.46
C VAL A 166 7.86 6.02 -6.05
N THR A 167 8.95 5.67 -6.72
CA THR A 167 9.66 4.41 -6.47
C THR A 167 11.15 4.55 -6.73
N ASP A 168 11.97 3.84 -5.97
CA ASP A 168 13.41 3.64 -6.20
C ASP A 168 13.69 2.30 -6.92
N VAL A 169 12.64 1.54 -7.27
CA VAL A 169 12.75 0.25 -7.98
C VAL A 169 12.74 0.48 -9.49
N ASP A 170 13.78 0.05 -10.19
CA ASP A 170 13.86 0.13 -11.66
C ASP A 170 12.98 -0.92 -12.34
N VAL A 171 12.47 -0.61 -13.55
CA VAL A 171 11.66 -1.53 -14.35
C VAL A 171 12.41 -2.85 -14.64
N SER A 172 13.72 -2.79 -14.80
CA SER A 172 14.55 -3.98 -15.02
C SER A 172 14.54 -4.93 -13.82
N GLU A 173 14.37 -4.42 -12.60
CA GLU A 173 14.28 -5.21 -11.37
C GLU A 173 12.92 -5.92 -11.22
N VAL A 174 11.87 -5.37 -11.84
CA VAL A 174 10.51 -5.95 -11.80
C VAL A 174 10.39 -7.15 -12.76
N THR A 175 11.29 -7.28 -13.74
CA THR A 175 11.25 -8.34 -14.79
C THR A 175 12.09 -9.57 -14.46
N TYR A 176 12.77 -9.61 -13.32
CA TYR A 176 13.51 -10.74 -12.79
C TYR A 176 12.66 -11.59 -11.84
#